data_cf63616ef843a1c6a56c1aef42af4c95
#
_entry.id   cf63616ef843a1c6a56c1aef42af4c95
#
_cell.length_a   1.000
_cell.length_b   1.000
_cell.length_c   1.000
_cell.angle_alpha   90.00
_cell.angle_beta   90.00
_cell.angle_gamma   90.00
#
_symmetry.space_group_name_H-M   'P 1'
#
loop_
_entity.id
_entity.type
_entity.pdbx_description
1 polymer ?
#
loop_
_entity_poly.entity_id
_entity_poly.type
_entity_poly.pdbx_seq_one_letter_code
_entity_poly.pdbx_strand_id
1 'polypeptide(L)'
;MGQKHYWNERYAQQAYAYGTLPNEYLKAKIKALNPGTILLPAEGEGRNAVFAALSGWKSESFDQSEEGKNKALLLAENHGVAINYIVSGVEEAPYAEKSFDALALIYAHFPAEQRRAYHRKLSAFLKPGGHLILEGFSKEHASFQNLNSKAGGPRDLSMLYGLEELKEDFSDFEFTEAIQQNITLAEGEFHQGEASVIRFFAFKK
;
A
#
# COMPACT_ATOMS: atom_id res chain seq x y z
N MET A 1 15.77 -15.74 -5.84
CA MET A 1 15.98 -14.65 -4.86
C MET A 1 14.67 -14.39 -4.13
N GLY A 2 14.70 -14.26 -2.79
CA GLY A 2 13.48 -14.00 -2.02
C GLY A 2 12.99 -12.55 -2.21
N GLN A 3 11.71 -12.30 -2.01
CA GLN A 3 11.11 -10.96 -2.14
C GLN A 3 11.86 -9.89 -1.32
N LYS A 4 12.27 -10.21 -0.09
CA LYS A 4 13.05 -9.32 0.77
C LYS A 4 14.36 -8.82 0.11
N HIS A 5 15.10 -9.71 -0.55
CA HIS A 5 16.35 -9.35 -1.23
C HIS A 5 16.07 -8.41 -2.41
N TYR A 6 15.07 -8.73 -3.22
CA TYR A 6 14.66 -7.88 -4.35
C TYR A 6 14.31 -6.45 -3.91
N TRP A 7 13.53 -6.29 -2.84
CA TRP A 7 13.14 -4.97 -2.36
C TRP A 7 14.30 -4.21 -1.73
N ASN A 8 15.21 -4.89 -0.99
CA ASN A 8 16.43 -4.26 -0.49
C ASN A 8 17.30 -3.73 -1.65
N GLU A 9 17.53 -4.51 -2.70
CA GLU A 9 18.29 -4.05 -3.87
C GLU A 9 17.60 -2.87 -4.58
N ARG A 10 16.26 -2.90 -4.70
CA ARG A 10 15.47 -1.83 -5.29
C ARG A 10 15.62 -0.53 -4.52
N TYR A 11 15.52 -0.58 -3.21
CA TYR A 11 15.56 0.60 -2.34
C TYR A 11 16.97 1.04 -1.95
N ALA A 12 18.00 0.25 -2.17
CA ALA A 12 19.40 0.65 -1.97
C ALA A 12 19.87 1.74 -2.95
N GLN A 13 19.14 2.00 -4.03
CA GLN A 13 19.45 3.06 -4.97
C GLN A 13 19.28 4.45 -4.32
N GLN A 14 20.10 5.44 -4.75
CA GLN A 14 20.03 6.79 -4.16
C GLN A 14 18.67 7.45 -4.36
N ALA A 15 18.08 7.35 -5.55
CA ALA A 15 16.76 7.89 -5.85
C ALA A 15 15.65 7.08 -5.15
N TYR A 16 14.55 7.74 -4.81
CA TYR A 16 13.32 7.06 -4.37
C TYR A 16 12.64 6.39 -5.57
N ALA A 17 12.45 5.09 -5.50
CA ALA A 17 11.94 4.28 -6.62
C ALA A 17 10.57 4.76 -7.12
N TYR A 18 9.71 5.16 -6.19
CA TYR A 18 8.33 5.62 -6.45
C TYR A 18 8.13 7.09 -6.09
N GLY A 19 9.22 7.88 -5.97
CA GLY A 19 9.19 9.27 -5.58
C GLY A 19 8.85 9.48 -4.09
N THR A 20 8.70 10.74 -3.71
CA THR A 20 8.45 11.15 -2.32
C THR A 20 7.05 11.73 -2.09
N LEU A 21 6.28 11.94 -3.17
CA LEU A 21 4.89 12.39 -3.07
C LEU A 21 3.96 11.21 -2.77
N PRO A 22 2.92 11.42 -1.95
CA PRO A 22 1.96 10.36 -1.63
C PRO A 22 1.20 9.89 -2.87
N ASN A 23 0.70 8.69 -2.82
CA ASN A 23 -0.29 8.21 -3.77
C ASN A 23 -1.53 9.11 -3.74
N GLU A 24 -1.99 9.55 -4.90
CA GLU A 24 -3.07 10.54 -5.00
C GLU A 24 -4.43 10.02 -4.51
N TYR A 25 -4.69 8.71 -4.67
CA TYR A 25 -5.91 8.10 -4.16
C TYR A 25 -5.93 8.08 -2.62
N LEU A 26 -4.85 7.61 -2.00
CA LEU A 26 -4.68 7.67 -0.55
C LEU A 26 -4.84 9.09 -0.03
N LYS A 27 -4.12 10.04 -0.64
CA LYS A 27 -4.16 11.46 -0.27
C LYS A 27 -5.59 12.03 -0.28
N ALA A 28 -6.37 11.70 -1.30
CA ALA A 28 -7.76 12.14 -1.39
C ALA A 28 -8.62 11.54 -0.26
N LYS A 29 -8.45 10.24 0.02
CA LYS A 29 -9.29 9.54 1.00
C LYS A 29 -8.97 9.95 2.43
N ILE A 30 -7.69 10.00 2.85
CA ILE A 30 -7.36 10.35 4.24
C ILE A 30 -7.65 11.80 4.59
N LYS A 31 -7.66 12.73 3.61
CA LYS A 31 -8.09 14.12 3.83
C LYS A 31 -9.58 14.25 4.15
N ALA A 32 -10.40 13.28 3.76
CA ALA A 32 -11.83 13.26 4.04
C ALA A 32 -12.17 12.58 5.37
N LEU A 33 -11.17 12.01 6.06
CA LEU A 33 -11.33 11.31 7.32
C LEU A 33 -10.78 12.14 8.49
N ASN A 34 -11.32 11.92 9.68
CA ASN A 34 -10.71 12.45 10.90
C ASN A 34 -9.44 11.66 11.21
N PRO A 35 -8.31 12.33 11.48
CA PRO A 35 -7.07 11.64 11.82
C PRO A 35 -7.21 10.76 13.07
N GLY A 36 -6.62 9.57 12.98
CA GLY A 36 -6.54 8.57 14.02
C GLY A 36 -5.23 7.79 13.89
N THR A 37 -5.26 6.49 14.11
CA THR A 37 -4.12 5.59 13.89
C THR A 37 -4.29 4.88 12.54
N ILE A 38 -3.30 4.99 11.64
CA ILE A 38 -3.30 4.34 10.33
C ILE A 38 -2.18 3.31 10.23
N LEU A 39 -2.50 2.13 9.67
CA LEU A 39 -1.52 1.10 9.33
C LEU A 39 -1.25 1.10 7.82
N LEU A 40 0.05 1.10 7.45
CA LEU A 40 0.52 1.06 6.06
C LEU A 40 1.46 -0.14 5.88
N PRO A 41 0.94 -1.32 5.51
CA PRO A 41 1.73 -2.50 5.16
C PRO A 41 2.42 -2.35 3.80
N ALA A 42 3.59 -2.98 3.63
CA ALA A 42 4.38 -2.95 2.40
C ALA A 42 4.65 -1.51 1.92
N GLU A 43 5.00 -0.62 2.85
CA GLU A 43 5.08 0.83 2.64
C GLU A 43 6.34 1.26 1.88
N GLY A 44 7.35 0.40 1.79
CA GLY A 44 8.58 0.66 1.07
C GLY A 44 9.34 1.86 1.63
N GLU A 45 9.52 2.91 0.82
CA GLU A 45 10.34 4.09 1.15
C GLU A 45 9.58 5.19 1.92
N GLY A 46 8.34 4.93 2.39
CA GLY A 46 7.64 5.75 3.38
C GLY A 46 6.86 6.95 2.88
N ARG A 47 6.69 7.14 1.57
CA ARG A 47 6.02 8.33 0.99
C ARG A 47 4.59 8.54 1.50
N ASN A 48 3.84 7.45 1.67
CA ASN A 48 2.46 7.52 2.16
C ASN A 48 2.41 7.66 3.68
N ALA A 49 3.31 6.99 4.40
CA ALA A 49 3.42 7.08 5.85
C ALA A 49 3.78 8.50 6.31
N VAL A 50 4.73 9.14 5.63
CA VAL A 50 5.12 10.54 5.90
C VAL A 50 3.96 11.49 5.61
N PHE A 51 3.25 11.30 4.50
CA PHE A 51 2.09 12.13 4.19
C PHE A 51 0.95 11.95 5.19
N ALA A 52 0.70 10.72 5.65
CA ALA A 52 -0.29 10.46 6.70
C ALA A 52 0.08 11.20 8.00
N ALA A 53 1.36 11.13 8.42
CA ALA A 53 1.85 11.87 9.59
C ALA A 53 1.71 13.38 9.43
N LEU A 54 2.06 13.95 8.26
CA LEU A 54 1.85 15.37 7.93
C LEU A 54 0.37 15.77 7.98
N SER A 55 -0.54 14.81 7.74
CA SER A 55 -1.98 15.01 7.81
C SER A 55 -2.57 14.77 9.21
N GLY A 56 -1.72 14.62 10.24
CA GLY A 56 -2.12 14.46 11.64
C GLY A 56 -2.42 13.02 12.07
N TRP A 57 -2.20 12.02 11.21
CA TRP A 57 -2.39 10.61 11.57
C TRP A 57 -1.21 10.10 12.39
N LYS A 58 -1.48 9.22 13.36
CA LYS A 58 -0.46 8.38 13.97
C LYS A 58 -0.13 7.27 12.96
N SER A 59 1.01 7.40 12.29
CA SER A 59 1.41 6.50 11.20
C SER A 59 2.22 5.34 11.73
N GLU A 60 1.72 4.12 11.50
CA GLU A 60 2.36 2.85 11.78
C GLU A 60 2.59 2.13 10.44
N SER A 61 3.81 1.69 10.18
CA SER A 61 4.18 1.13 8.88
C SER A 61 5.08 -0.08 9.03
N PHE A 62 5.07 -0.95 8.04
CA PHE A 62 6.06 -2.01 7.93
C PHE A 62 6.32 -2.42 6.48
N ASP A 63 7.52 -2.92 6.26
CA ASP A 63 7.96 -3.56 5.01
C ASP A 63 9.03 -4.60 5.33
N GLN A 64 9.30 -5.51 4.40
CA GLN A 64 10.37 -6.50 4.55
C GLN A 64 11.77 -5.88 4.38
N SER A 65 11.86 -4.68 3.80
CA SER A 65 13.12 -4.04 3.44
C SER A 65 13.65 -3.14 4.54
N GLU A 66 14.88 -3.39 4.98
CA GLU A 66 15.63 -2.49 5.84
C GLU A 66 15.98 -1.18 5.14
N GLU A 67 16.35 -1.27 3.85
CA GLU A 67 16.67 -0.09 3.05
C GLU A 67 15.45 0.81 2.85
N GLY A 68 14.27 0.20 2.64
CA GLY A 68 12.99 0.95 2.60
C GLY A 68 12.74 1.70 3.89
N LYS A 69 12.89 1.02 5.04
CA LYS A 69 12.75 1.65 6.37
C LYS A 69 13.71 2.82 6.55
N ASN A 70 15.01 2.64 6.23
CA ASN A 70 16.01 3.69 6.39
C ASN A 70 15.63 4.95 5.59
N LYS A 71 15.20 4.79 4.35
CA LYS A 71 14.72 5.90 3.52
C LYS A 71 13.42 6.51 4.04
N ALA A 72 12.49 5.70 4.53
CA ALA A 72 11.24 6.18 5.11
C ALA A 72 11.50 7.07 6.33
N LEU A 73 12.40 6.67 7.22
CA LEU A 73 12.77 7.45 8.40
C LEU A 73 13.51 8.75 8.02
N LEU A 74 14.41 8.70 7.05
CA LEU A 74 15.07 9.89 6.52
C LEU A 74 14.07 10.86 5.88
N LEU A 75 13.10 10.34 5.12
CA LEU A 75 12.04 11.17 4.53
C LEU A 75 11.19 11.83 5.61
N ALA A 76 10.85 11.11 6.69
CA ALA A 76 10.09 11.64 7.81
C ALA A 76 10.87 12.76 8.54
N GLU A 77 12.17 12.54 8.79
CA GLU A 77 13.06 13.53 9.39
C GLU A 77 13.12 14.81 8.55
N ASN A 78 13.31 14.70 7.24
CA ASN A 78 13.36 15.83 6.31
C ASN A 78 12.07 16.65 6.27
N HIS A 79 10.94 16.03 6.61
CA HIS A 79 9.63 16.70 6.71
C HIS A 79 9.26 17.11 8.15
N GLY A 80 10.11 16.85 9.14
CA GLY A 80 9.88 17.21 10.54
C GLY A 80 8.73 16.46 11.19
N VAL A 81 8.44 15.23 10.74
CA VAL A 81 7.40 14.38 11.32
C VAL A 81 7.99 13.06 11.82
N ALA A 82 7.25 12.39 12.70
CA ALA A 82 7.59 11.05 13.19
C ALA A 82 6.64 10.00 12.60
N ILE A 83 7.21 8.89 12.17
CA ILE A 83 6.48 7.67 11.80
C ILE A 83 7.04 6.49 12.59
N ASN A 84 6.20 5.51 12.91
CA ASN A 84 6.66 4.25 13.45
C ASN A 84 6.83 3.27 12.29
N TYR A 85 8.05 2.74 12.12
CA TYR A 85 8.34 1.85 11.01
C TYR A 85 9.12 0.63 11.49
N ILE A 86 8.57 -0.57 11.25
CA ILE A 86 9.24 -1.84 11.58
C ILE A 86 9.60 -2.63 10.32
N VAL A 87 10.66 -3.42 10.38
CA VAL A 87 10.99 -4.40 9.33
C VAL A 87 10.32 -5.71 9.66
N SER A 88 9.29 -6.06 8.89
CA SER A 88 8.47 -7.25 9.14
C SER A 88 7.76 -7.71 7.87
N GLY A 89 7.46 -8.99 7.78
CA GLY A 89 6.44 -9.51 6.88
C GLY A 89 5.04 -9.40 7.50
N VAL A 90 4.01 -9.72 6.71
CA VAL A 90 2.62 -9.74 7.21
C VAL A 90 2.44 -10.80 8.30
N GLU A 91 3.13 -11.94 8.17
CA GLU A 91 2.99 -13.06 9.12
C GLU A 91 3.51 -12.71 10.51
N GLU A 92 4.58 -11.91 10.60
CA GLU A 92 5.24 -11.54 11.85
C GLU A 92 4.80 -10.17 12.38
N ALA A 93 3.92 -9.45 11.67
CA ALA A 93 3.48 -8.12 12.06
C ALA A 93 2.87 -8.12 13.48
N PRO A 94 3.49 -7.40 14.47
CA PRO A 94 3.21 -7.57 15.89
C PRO A 94 2.09 -6.64 16.40
N TYR A 95 1.05 -6.43 15.58
CA TYR A 95 -0.03 -5.53 15.94
C TYR A 95 -1.20 -6.28 16.60
N ALA A 96 -1.84 -5.62 17.56
CA ALA A 96 -3.05 -6.13 18.17
C ALA A 96 -4.27 -6.00 17.23
N GLU A 97 -5.20 -6.92 17.31
CA GLU A 97 -6.47 -6.78 16.61
C GLU A 97 -7.21 -5.52 17.07
N LYS A 98 -8.01 -4.95 16.17
CA LYS A 98 -8.88 -3.80 16.44
C LYS A 98 -8.15 -2.58 17.01
N SER A 99 -6.92 -2.32 16.56
CA SER A 99 -6.08 -1.22 17.06
C SER A 99 -6.00 -0.01 16.11
N PHE A 100 -6.40 -0.18 14.83
CA PHE A 100 -6.27 0.86 13.83
C PHE A 100 -7.62 1.44 13.38
N ASP A 101 -7.64 2.76 13.11
CA ASP A 101 -8.78 3.47 12.56
C ASP A 101 -8.81 3.41 11.03
N ALA A 102 -7.64 3.23 10.40
CA ALA A 102 -7.50 3.04 8.96
C ALA A 102 -6.41 2.02 8.60
N LEU A 103 -6.60 1.32 7.48
CA LEU A 103 -5.64 0.44 6.82
C LEU A 103 -5.48 0.90 5.37
N ALA A 104 -4.25 1.20 4.96
CA ALA A 104 -3.94 1.61 3.59
C ALA A 104 -3.10 0.53 2.90
N LEU A 105 -3.65 -0.09 1.86
CA LEU A 105 -2.98 -1.07 1.01
C LEU A 105 -2.71 -0.44 -0.36
N ILE A 106 -1.58 0.25 -0.49
CA ILE A 106 -1.22 0.98 -1.71
C ILE A 106 -0.13 0.22 -2.46
N TYR A 107 -0.50 -0.39 -3.57
CA TYR A 107 0.33 -1.29 -4.37
C TYR A 107 0.95 -2.46 -3.57
N ALA A 108 0.29 -2.83 -2.48
CA ALA A 108 0.67 -3.97 -1.63
C ALA A 108 0.16 -5.27 -2.26
N HIS A 109 0.95 -5.83 -3.18
CA HIS A 109 0.66 -7.09 -3.86
C HIS A 109 1.29 -8.27 -3.14
N PHE A 110 0.49 -9.30 -2.92
CA PHE A 110 0.91 -10.52 -2.25
C PHE A 110 0.82 -11.75 -3.19
N PRO A 111 1.64 -12.80 -2.97
CA PRO A 111 1.49 -14.05 -3.71
C PRO A 111 0.06 -14.59 -3.63
N ALA A 112 -0.45 -15.12 -4.73
CA ALA A 112 -1.86 -15.51 -4.86
C ALA A 112 -2.32 -16.49 -3.76
N GLU A 113 -1.46 -17.45 -3.40
CA GLU A 113 -1.72 -18.45 -2.37
C GLU A 113 -1.79 -17.87 -0.94
N GLN A 114 -1.15 -16.72 -0.69
CA GLN A 114 -1.10 -16.05 0.61
C GLN A 114 -2.03 -14.85 0.70
N ARG A 115 -2.42 -14.26 -0.45
CA ARG A 115 -3.17 -13.00 -0.55
C ARG A 115 -4.37 -12.94 0.40
N ARG A 116 -5.25 -13.95 0.32
CA ARG A 116 -6.48 -13.95 1.13
C ARG A 116 -6.19 -14.05 2.63
N ALA A 117 -5.21 -14.85 3.03
CA ALA A 117 -4.80 -14.98 4.43
C ALA A 117 -4.21 -13.66 4.95
N TYR A 118 -3.39 -12.99 4.13
CA TYR A 118 -2.78 -11.71 4.48
C TYR A 118 -3.82 -10.59 4.57
N HIS A 119 -4.74 -10.50 3.62
CA HIS A 119 -5.83 -9.53 3.68
C HIS A 119 -6.69 -9.71 4.93
N ARG A 120 -7.03 -10.94 5.31
CA ARG A 120 -7.77 -11.25 6.53
C ARG A 120 -6.99 -10.86 7.78
N LYS A 121 -5.70 -11.20 7.85
CA LYS A 121 -4.86 -10.82 8.99
C LYS A 121 -4.77 -9.30 9.14
N LEU A 122 -4.51 -8.59 8.05
CA LEU A 122 -4.44 -7.13 8.04
C LEU A 122 -5.79 -6.48 8.42
N SER A 123 -6.88 -7.03 7.91
CA SER A 123 -8.23 -6.60 8.26
C SER A 123 -8.55 -6.80 9.75
N ALA A 124 -8.00 -7.85 10.39
CA ALA A 124 -8.21 -8.07 11.82
C ALA A 124 -7.63 -6.94 12.69
N PHE A 125 -6.60 -6.24 12.21
CA PHE A 125 -6.02 -5.09 12.91
C PHE A 125 -6.93 -3.85 12.89
N LEU A 126 -7.88 -3.75 11.95
CA LEU A 126 -8.85 -2.65 11.92
C LEU A 126 -9.92 -2.81 13.02
N LYS A 127 -10.27 -1.67 13.62
CA LYS A 127 -11.45 -1.55 14.48
C LYS A 127 -12.73 -1.78 13.67
N PRO A 128 -13.85 -2.23 14.30
CA PRO A 128 -15.17 -2.07 13.70
C PRO A 128 -15.40 -0.60 13.32
N GLY A 129 -15.93 -0.34 12.13
CA GLY A 129 -16.06 1.01 11.55
C GLY A 129 -14.75 1.61 11.01
N GLY A 130 -13.60 0.94 11.17
CA GLY A 130 -12.32 1.38 10.62
C GLY A 130 -12.31 1.30 9.09
N HIS A 131 -11.56 2.20 8.45
CA HIS A 131 -11.55 2.37 6.99
C HIS A 131 -10.46 1.56 6.29
N LEU A 132 -10.81 0.92 5.19
CA LEU A 132 -9.88 0.33 4.23
C LEU A 132 -9.72 1.28 3.03
N ILE A 133 -8.49 1.61 2.69
CA ILE A 133 -8.10 2.35 1.49
C ILE A 133 -7.17 1.43 0.71
N LEU A 134 -7.59 0.99 -0.48
CA LEU A 134 -6.78 0.11 -1.31
C LEU A 134 -6.66 0.67 -2.72
N GLU A 135 -5.45 0.74 -3.24
CA GLU A 135 -5.16 0.88 -4.65
C GLU A 135 -4.12 -0.16 -5.06
N GLY A 136 -4.42 -0.94 -6.08
CA GLY A 136 -3.52 -1.96 -6.60
C GLY A 136 -3.76 -2.25 -8.07
N PHE A 137 -2.76 -2.83 -8.74
CA PHE A 137 -2.85 -3.14 -10.16
C PHE A 137 -3.84 -4.26 -10.45
N SER A 138 -4.70 -4.04 -11.44
CA SER A 138 -5.65 -5.06 -11.91
C SER A 138 -4.99 -6.08 -12.85
N LYS A 139 -5.68 -7.17 -13.15
CA LYS A 139 -5.22 -8.18 -14.13
C LYS A 139 -5.03 -7.57 -15.53
N GLU A 140 -5.82 -6.57 -15.91
CA GLU A 140 -5.70 -5.86 -17.19
C GLU A 140 -4.42 -5.01 -17.28
N HIS A 141 -3.79 -4.68 -16.14
CA HIS A 141 -2.54 -3.94 -16.10
C HIS A 141 -1.40 -4.65 -16.86
N ALA A 142 -1.47 -5.98 -16.98
CA ALA A 142 -0.50 -6.76 -17.75
C ALA A 142 -0.32 -6.25 -19.19
N SER A 143 -1.39 -5.76 -19.83
CA SER A 143 -1.33 -5.19 -21.19
C SER A 143 -0.49 -3.89 -21.22
N PHE A 144 -0.63 -3.04 -20.20
CA PHE A 144 0.15 -1.81 -20.08
C PHE A 144 1.62 -2.07 -19.77
N GLN A 145 1.93 -3.09 -18.95
CA GLN A 145 3.31 -3.51 -18.68
C GLN A 145 4.05 -4.01 -19.94
N ASN A 146 3.32 -4.62 -20.87
CA ASN A 146 3.90 -5.08 -22.15
C ASN A 146 4.25 -3.90 -23.08
N LEU A 147 3.54 -2.78 -22.97
CA LEU A 147 3.77 -1.56 -23.76
C LEU A 147 4.81 -0.63 -23.13
N ASN A 148 4.91 -0.63 -21.80
CA ASN A 148 5.78 0.26 -21.06
C ASN A 148 6.42 -0.45 -19.87
N SER A 149 7.73 -0.67 -19.92
CA SER A 149 8.48 -1.33 -18.84
C SER A 149 8.50 -0.54 -17.53
N LYS A 150 8.19 0.75 -17.57
CA LYS A 150 8.09 1.65 -16.41
C LYS A 150 6.68 1.75 -15.82
N ALA A 151 5.69 1.04 -16.36
CA ALA A 151 4.32 1.04 -15.85
C ALA A 151 4.19 0.47 -14.42
N GLY A 152 5.21 -0.25 -13.94
CA GLY A 152 5.23 -0.81 -12.59
C GLY A 152 4.43 -2.09 -12.42
N GLY A 153 4.20 -2.45 -11.16
CA GLY A 153 3.45 -3.63 -10.77
C GLY A 153 4.22 -4.96 -10.86
N PRO A 154 3.70 -6.01 -10.23
CA PRO A 154 4.30 -7.33 -10.27
C PRO A 154 4.25 -7.91 -11.69
N ARG A 155 5.34 -8.57 -12.11
CA ARG A 155 5.40 -9.31 -13.39
C ARG A 155 4.72 -10.66 -13.33
N ASP A 156 4.56 -11.19 -12.14
CA ASP A 156 3.75 -12.39 -11.90
C ASP A 156 2.28 -12.00 -11.96
N LEU A 157 1.59 -12.47 -13.01
CA LEU A 157 0.18 -12.16 -13.25
C LEU A 157 -0.74 -12.66 -12.14
N SER A 158 -0.31 -13.69 -11.40
CA SER A 158 -1.08 -14.22 -10.26
C SER A 158 -1.17 -13.26 -9.09
N MET A 159 -0.25 -12.30 -9.01
CA MET A 159 -0.25 -11.25 -8.00
C MET A 159 -1.11 -10.04 -8.38
N LEU A 160 -1.55 -9.92 -9.63
CA LEU A 160 -2.45 -8.86 -10.07
C LEU A 160 -3.88 -9.16 -9.60
N TYR A 161 -4.64 -8.11 -9.34
CA TYR A 161 -5.93 -8.21 -8.68
C TYR A 161 -7.11 -8.32 -9.65
N GLY A 162 -8.05 -9.23 -9.33
CA GLY A 162 -9.40 -9.22 -9.87
C GLY A 162 -10.35 -8.48 -8.94
N LEU A 163 -11.26 -7.67 -9.48
CA LEU A 163 -12.18 -6.87 -8.66
C LEU A 163 -13.05 -7.72 -7.74
N GLU A 164 -13.67 -8.77 -8.28
CA GLU A 164 -14.56 -9.65 -7.49
C GLU A 164 -13.77 -10.51 -6.49
N GLU A 165 -12.57 -10.98 -6.86
CA GLU A 165 -11.68 -11.72 -5.96
C GLU A 165 -11.30 -10.89 -4.73
N LEU A 166 -11.01 -9.58 -4.93
CA LEU A 166 -10.72 -8.69 -3.80
C LEU A 166 -11.95 -8.43 -2.94
N LYS A 167 -13.13 -8.29 -3.52
CA LYS A 167 -14.38 -8.15 -2.74
C LYS A 167 -14.62 -9.37 -1.84
N GLU A 168 -14.29 -10.57 -2.32
CA GLU A 168 -14.38 -11.79 -1.51
C GLU A 168 -13.38 -11.80 -0.34
N ASP A 169 -12.15 -11.28 -0.55
CA ASP A 169 -11.14 -11.18 0.48
C ASP A 169 -11.59 -10.25 1.63
N PHE A 170 -12.38 -9.20 1.30
CA PHE A 170 -12.91 -8.19 2.22
C PHE A 170 -14.44 -8.27 2.39
N SER A 171 -14.99 -9.49 2.43
CA SER A 171 -16.44 -9.73 2.51
C SER A 171 -17.12 -9.19 3.78
N ASP A 172 -16.34 -8.91 4.84
CA ASP A 172 -16.77 -8.28 6.09
C ASP A 172 -16.73 -6.75 6.05
N PHE A 173 -16.52 -6.16 4.86
CA PHE A 173 -16.54 -4.71 4.66
C PHE A 173 -17.81 -4.24 3.94
N GLU A 174 -18.16 -2.98 4.17
CA GLU A 174 -19.14 -2.25 3.38
C GLU A 174 -18.38 -1.27 2.47
N PHE A 175 -18.55 -1.45 1.15
CA PHE A 175 -17.84 -0.67 0.15
C PHE A 175 -18.62 0.60 -0.19
N THR A 176 -18.02 1.76 0.01
CA THR A 176 -18.47 3.03 -0.56
C THR A 176 -17.92 3.27 -1.96
N GLU A 177 -16.75 2.64 -2.26
CA GLU A 177 -16.16 2.62 -3.58
C GLU A 177 -15.47 1.27 -3.81
N ALA A 178 -15.77 0.62 -4.92
CA ALA A 178 -15.12 -0.61 -5.37
C ALA A 178 -15.13 -0.62 -6.90
N ILE A 179 -14.08 -0.05 -7.50
CA ILE A 179 -14.01 0.18 -8.94
C ILE A 179 -12.68 -0.31 -9.52
N GLN A 180 -12.72 -0.66 -10.81
CA GLN A 180 -11.54 -0.82 -11.64
C GLN A 180 -11.54 0.29 -12.68
N GLN A 181 -10.39 0.91 -12.89
CA GLN A 181 -10.26 2.01 -13.86
C GLN A 181 -8.85 2.14 -14.40
N ASN A 182 -8.73 2.80 -15.54
CA ASN A 182 -7.45 3.20 -16.10
C ASN A 182 -7.07 4.59 -15.55
N ILE A 183 -5.80 4.73 -15.23
CA ILE A 183 -5.20 5.97 -14.72
C ILE A 183 -3.86 6.23 -15.41
N THR A 184 -3.37 7.46 -15.33
CA THR A 184 -2.01 7.79 -15.72
C THR A 184 -1.13 7.93 -14.47
N LEU A 185 -0.10 7.11 -14.36
CA LEU A 185 0.88 7.16 -13.28
C LEU A 185 1.99 8.17 -13.57
N ALA A 186 2.39 8.88 -12.52
CA ALA A 186 3.54 9.79 -12.53
C ALA A 186 4.26 9.74 -11.16
N GLU A 187 4.60 8.55 -10.68
CA GLU A 187 5.13 8.29 -9.35
C GLU A 187 6.56 7.69 -9.44
N GLY A 188 7.57 8.53 -9.28
CA GLY A 188 8.97 8.11 -9.36
C GLY A 188 9.35 7.49 -10.71
N GLU A 189 10.37 6.62 -10.71
CA GLU A 189 10.90 6.02 -11.95
C GLU A 189 10.07 4.80 -12.41
N PHE A 190 9.46 4.07 -11.49
CA PHE A 190 8.87 2.75 -11.76
C PHE A 190 7.35 2.73 -11.80
N HIS A 191 6.70 3.88 -11.69
CA HIS A 191 5.25 4.04 -11.88
C HIS A 191 4.99 5.18 -12.87
N GLN A 192 5.12 4.90 -14.16
CA GLN A 192 5.01 5.89 -15.24
C GLN A 192 4.10 5.43 -16.36
N GLY A 193 3.20 6.32 -16.79
CA GLY A 193 2.31 6.09 -17.95
C GLY A 193 0.98 5.42 -17.58
N GLU A 194 0.30 4.88 -18.57
CA GLU A 194 -1.04 4.30 -18.40
C GLU A 194 -1.00 3.01 -17.57
N ALA A 195 -1.98 2.86 -16.70
CA ALA A 195 -2.14 1.72 -15.81
C ALA A 195 -3.61 1.39 -15.59
N SER A 196 -3.91 0.11 -15.31
CA SER A 196 -5.22 -0.33 -14.84
C SER A 196 -5.13 -0.70 -13.36
N VAL A 197 -5.94 -0.04 -12.54
CA VAL A 197 -5.96 -0.23 -11.07
C VAL A 197 -7.34 -0.58 -10.57
N ILE A 198 -7.37 -1.24 -9.41
CA ILE A 198 -8.56 -1.41 -8.59
C ILE A 198 -8.42 -0.48 -7.39
N ARG A 199 -9.51 0.19 -7.04
CA ARG A 199 -9.64 1.09 -5.90
C ARG A 199 -10.77 0.66 -4.99
N PHE A 200 -10.47 0.52 -3.71
CA PHE A 200 -11.47 0.33 -2.65
C PHE A 200 -11.41 1.44 -1.63
N PHE A 201 -12.58 1.96 -1.31
CA PHE A 201 -12.81 2.71 -0.09
C PHE A 201 -13.98 2.05 0.63
N ALA A 202 -13.73 1.51 1.80
CA ALA A 202 -14.69 0.68 2.54
C ALA A 202 -14.51 0.87 4.04
N PHE A 203 -15.51 0.45 4.81
CA PHE A 203 -15.38 0.38 6.27
C PHE A 203 -15.73 -1.02 6.76
N LYS A 204 -15.07 -1.44 7.83
CA LYS A 204 -15.26 -2.75 8.45
C LYS A 204 -16.58 -2.76 9.21
N LYS A 205 -17.40 -3.80 8.98
CA LYS A 205 -18.68 -4.02 9.69
C LYS A 205 -18.47 -4.35 11.16
#